data_1d22331b3fb9ff47672d5f6ee4a6c833
#
_entry.id   1d22331b3fb9ff47672d5f6ee4a6c833
#
_cell.length_a   1.000
_cell.length_b   1.000
_cell.length_c   1.000
_cell.angle_alpha   90.00
_cell.angle_beta   90.00
_cell.angle_gamma   90.00
#
_symmetry.space_group_name_H-M   'P 1'
#
loop_
_entity.id
_entity.type
_entity.pdbx_description
1 polymer ?
#
loop_
_entity_poly.entity_id
_entity_poly.type
_entity_poly.pdbx_seq_one_letter_code
_entity_poly.pdbx_strand_id
1 'polypeptide(L)'
;MKFAFSTLGVPGLPIPEVAALASGAGYQGVELRAHPEEPVHPGIGSRERAAVVDEFKRHGVEILSVAGYVRVAAEGGDEEQLSEDLHELIRLARDLGASYVRVFPGGGDQDPEAADATAARRLAAAAPLAADSQVRILLETHDSHRTGADAIRVLGLVGHKQVGALWDVMHTWLGGERPVTSHASLSPHLGYVQVKDIASAEDTTPLALGAGVLPLGECVGLFAGDGDDGWLCWEYERRWYPEAADLPDMLIPGREHLEALLARGH
;
A
#
# COMPACT_ATOMS: atom_id res chain seq x y z
N MET A 1 -12.69 2.14 -11.82
CA MET A 1 -11.40 2.34 -11.11
C MET A 1 -11.58 3.44 -10.08
N LYS A 2 -11.09 3.24 -8.84
CA LYS A 2 -11.11 4.23 -7.75
C LYS A 2 -9.70 4.77 -7.48
N PHE A 3 -9.62 6.00 -6.98
CA PHE A 3 -8.35 6.65 -6.64
C PHE A 3 -8.24 6.86 -5.14
N ALA A 4 -7.07 6.55 -4.61
CA ALA A 4 -6.66 6.84 -3.24
C ALA A 4 -5.30 7.54 -3.23
N PHE A 5 -4.94 8.17 -2.11
CA PHE A 5 -3.55 8.56 -1.84
C PHE A 5 -3.12 8.10 -0.45
N SER A 6 -1.81 7.96 -0.27
CA SER A 6 -1.21 7.60 1.02
C SER A 6 -0.92 8.84 1.87
N THR A 7 -1.22 8.77 3.18
CA THR A 7 -0.84 9.83 4.13
C THR A 7 0.67 9.95 4.32
N LEU A 8 1.48 9.06 3.74
CA LEU A 8 2.93 9.22 3.63
C LEU A 8 3.31 10.54 2.92
N GLY A 9 2.44 11.02 2.03
CA GLY A 9 2.58 12.29 1.32
C GLY A 9 2.21 13.53 2.11
N VAL A 10 1.52 13.39 3.23
CA VAL A 10 1.06 14.47 4.11
C VAL A 10 1.35 14.12 5.59
N PRO A 11 2.62 13.91 5.96
CA PRO A 11 2.99 13.37 7.27
C PRO A 11 2.49 14.26 8.41
N GLY A 12 1.83 13.63 9.40
CA GLY A 12 1.32 14.31 10.58
C GLY A 12 0.08 15.18 10.36
N LEU A 13 -0.49 15.22 9.14
CA LEU A 13 -1.69 16.01 8.87
C LEU A 13 -2.87 15.47 9.69
N PRO A 14 -3.62 16.32 10.42
CA PRO A 14 -4.80 15.90 11.19
C PRO A 14 -5.86 15.22 10.33
N ILE A 15 -6.52 14.19 10.86
CA ILE A 15 -7.50 13.37 10.12
C ILE A 15 -8.62 14.20 9.47
N PRO A 16 -9.20 15.24 10.12
CA PRO A 16 -10.19 16.08 9.45
C PRO A 16 -9.65 16.78 8.20
N GLU A 17 -8.38 17.19 8.21
CA GLU A 17 -7.74 17.83 7.06
C GLU A 17 -7.43 16.80 5.96
N VAL A 18 -7.00 15.57 6.32
CA VAL A 18 -6.80 14.46 5.36
C VAL A 18 -8.10 14.12 4.64
N ALA A 19 -9.19 13.96 5.39
CA ALA A 19 -10.49 13.60 4.82
C ALA A 19 -11.06 14.72 3.92
N ALA A 20 -10.93 15.97 4.34
CA ALA A 20 -11.33 17.13 3.55
C ALA A 20 -10.49 17.26 2.26
N LEU A 21 -9.17 17.04 2.37
CA LEU A 21 -8.24 17.07 1.25
C LEU A 21 -8.59 15.99 0.21
N ALA A 22 -8.84 14.75 0.66
CA ALA A 22 -9.23 13.65 -0.23
C ALA A 22 -10.53 13.95 -0.96
N SER A 23 -11.57 14.34 -0.22
CA SER A 23 -12.88 14.68 -0.79
C SER A 23 -12.78 15.88 -1.75
N GLY A 24 -12.06 16.95 -1.36
CA GLY A 24 -11.89 18.17 -2.15
C GLY A 24 -11.12 17.93 -3.45
N ALA A 25 -10.15 17.00 -3.46
CA ALA A 25 -9.38 16.63 -4.64
C ALA A 25 -10.05 15.52 -5.48
N GLY A 26 -11.20 14.96 -5.04
CA GLY A 26 -11.94 13.94 -5.77
C GLY A 26 -11.37 12.52 -5.64
N TYR A 27 -10.61 12.25 -4.58
CA TYR A 27 -10.18 10.90 -4.23
C TYR A 27 -11.26 10.18 -3.42
N GLN A 28 -11.50 8.91 -3.75
CA GLN A 28 -12.51 8.10 -3.10
C GLN A 28 -11.99 7.37 -1.86
N GLY A 29 -10.66 7.28 -1.69
CA GLY A 29 -10.06 6.57 -0.57
C GLY A 29 -8.73 7.17 -0.12
N VAL A 30 -8.30 6.72 1.06
CA VAL A 30 -7.01 7.06 1.66
C VAL A 30 -6.35 5.81 2.23
N GLU A 31 -5.07 5.65 1.97
CA GLU A 31 -4.19 4.73 2.69
C GLU A 31 -3.61 5.46 3.90
N LEU A 32 -3.84 4.94 5.10
CA LEU A 32 -3.35 5.52 6.34
C LEU A 32 -2.01 4.89 6.75
N ARG A 33 -0.95 5.69 6.75
CA ARG A 33 0.32 5.29 7.37
C ARG A 33 0.11 5.08 8.87
N ALA A 34 0.35 3.86 9.35
CA ALA A 34 0.21 3.50 10.77
C ALA A 34 1.58 3.52 11.47
N HIS A 35 1.93 4.63 12.06
CA HIS A 35 3.19 4.84 12.78
C HIS A 35 2.93 5.70 14.03
N PRO A 36 3.65 5.53 15.16
CA PRO A 36 3.45 6.34 16.38
C PRO A 36 3.57 7.86 16.19
N GLU A 37 4.23 8.31 15.14
CA GLU A 37 4.34 9.74 14.78
C GLU A 37 3.11 10.28 14.02
N GLU A 38 2.18 9.40 13.63
CA GLU A 38 1.00 9.76 12.85
C GLU A 38 -0.26 9.81 13.73
N PRO A 39 -1.30 10.52 13.29
CA PRO A 39 -2.58 10.54 14.01
C PRO A 39 -3.24 9.17 14.16
N VAL A 40 -2.92 8.22 13.25
CA VAL A 40 -3.45 6.85 13.28
C VAL A 40 -2.32 5.85 13.50
N HIS A 41 -2.41 5.10 14.60
CA HIS A 41 -1.47 4.03 14.95
C HIS A 41 -2.15 3.02 15.89
N PRO A 42 -1.61 1.80 16.08
CA PRO A 42 -2.23 0.77 16.92
C PRO A 42 -2.57 1.22 18.34
N GLY A 43 -1.76 2.14 18.91
CA GLY A 43 -1.93 2.63 20.27
C GLY A 43 -3.10 3.61 20.50
N ILE A 44 -3.80 4.08 19.47
CA ILE A 44 -4.98 4.96 19.66
C ILE A 44 -6.17 4.18 20.23
N GLY A 45 -6.92 4.82 21.14
CA GLY A 45 -8.05 4.21 21.83
C GLY A 45 -9.29 4.04 20.93
N SER A 46 -10.25 3.23 21.39
CA SER A 46 -11.48 2.95 20.63
C SER A 46 -12.30 4.19 20.28
N ARG A 47 -12.30 5.20 21.18
CA ARG A 47 -12.99 6.48 20.93
C ARG A 47 -12.31 7.27 19.79
N GLU A 48 -10.99 7.26 19.73
CA GLU A 48 -10.21 7.92 18.68
C GLU A 48 -10.42 7.20 17.34
N ARG A 49 -10.39 5.85 17.33
CA ARG A 49 -10.71 5.04 16.14
C ARG A 49 -12.10 5.37 15.60
N ALA A 50 -13.10 5.44 16.47
CA ALA A 50 -14.45 5.83 16.08
C ALA A 50 -14.51 7.25 15.49
N ALA A 51 -13.78 8.21 16.06
CA ALA A 51 -13.72 9.58 15.55
C ALA A 51 -13.07 9.64 14.16
N VAL A 52 -12.03 8.83 13.90
CA VAL A 52 -11.43 8.70 12.55
C VAL A 52 -12.46 8.19 11.55
N VAL A 53 -13.17 7.12 11.88
CA VAL A 53 -14.21 6.54 11.01
C VAL A 53 -15.32 7.55 10.70
N ASP A 54 -15.80 8.26 11.72
CA ASP A 54 -16.87 9.26 11.57
C ASP A 54 -16.42 10.42 10.67
N GLU A 55 -15.14 10.82 10.75
CA GLU A 55 -14.61 11.89 9.92
C GLU A 55 -14.56 11.49 8.44
N PHE A 56 -14.00 10.32 8.12
CA PHE A 56 -13.96 9.81 6.74
C PHE A 56 -15.37 9.60 6.16
N LYS A 57 -16.30 9.04 6.96
CA LYS A 57 -17.70 8.89 6.57
C LYS A 57 -18.36 10.23 6.24
N ARG A 58 -18.11 11.28 7.04
CA ARG A 58 -18.66 12.62 6.82
C ARG A 58 -18.24 13.20 5.47
N HIS A 59 -17.04 12.89 5.01
CA HIS A 59 -16.50 13.34 3.74
C HIS A 59 -16.77 12.37 2.57
N GLY A 60 -17.41 11.23 2.82
CA GLY A 60 -17.67 10.22 1.77
C GLY A 60 -16.39 9.56 1.22
N VAL A 61 -15.33 9.48 2.04
CA VAL A 61 -14.04 8.89 1.68
C VAL A 61 -13.87 7.56 2.39
N GLU A 62 -13.39 6.53 1.68
CA GLU A 62 -13.11 5.21 2.25
C GLU A 62 -11.70 5.17 2.88
N ILE A 63 -11.54 4.43 3.97
CA ILE A 63 -10.21 4.05 4.48
C ILE A 63 -9.83 2.77 3.75
N LEU A 64 -8.94 2.89 2.76
CA LEU A 64 -8.53 1.79 1.90
C LEU A 64 -7.69 0.77 2.64
N SER A 65 -6.65 1.25 3.30
CA SER A 65 -5.62 0.42 3.91
C SER A 65 -5.03 1.07 5.15
N VAL A 66 -4.55 0.23 6.07
CA VAL A 66 -3.64 0.60 7.16
C VAL A 66 -2.23 0.13 6.77
N ALA A 67 -1.37 1.06 6.41
CA ALA A 67 -0.01 0.79 5.97
C ALA A 67 0.93 0.70 7.17
N GLY A 68 1.19 -0.52 7.65
CA GLY A 68 2.05 -0.82 8.79
C GLY A 68 3.53 -0.97 8.41
N TYR A 69 4.37 -1.16 9.44
CA TYR A 69 5.83 -1.30 9.30
C TYR A 69 6.34 -2.70 9.70
N VAL A 70 5.44 -3.66 9.90
CA VAL A 70 5.81 -5.04 10.18
C VAL A 70 6.56 -5.64 9.00
N ARG A 71 7.72 -6.24 9.27
CA ARG A 71 8.62 -6.88 8.30
C ARG A 71 8.52 -8.39 8.46
N VAL A 72 7.69 -9.01 7.64
CA VAL A 72 7.31 -10.41 7.81
C VAL A 72 8.41 -11.42 7.49
N ALA A 73 9.43 -11.05 6.69
CA ALA A 73 10.59 -11.90 6.39
C ALA A 73 11.81 -11.57 7.24
N ALA A 74 11.76 -10.58 8.15
CA ALA A 74 12.94 -10.17 8.91
C ALA A 74 13.55 -11.34 9.70
N GLU A 75 14.89 -11.46 9.64
CA GLU A 75 15.63 -12.45 10.42
C GLU A 75 15.78 -12.00 11.87
N GLY A 76 15.62 -12.95 12.80
CA GLY A 76 15.76 -12.66 14.23
C GLY A 76 14.58 -11.83 14.76
N GLY A 77 14.79 -11.25 15.95
CA GLY A 77 13.77 -10.49 16.64
C GLY A 77 12.87 -11.37 17.53
N ASP A 78 11.93 -10.71 18.18
CA ASP A 78 10.95 -11.36 19.04
C ASP A 78 9.74 -11.79 18.19
N GLU A 79 9.58 -13.10 17.98
CA GLU A 79 8.47 -13.66 17.18
C GLU A 79 7.12 -13.35 17.82
N GLU A 80 7.01 -13.32 19.14
CA GLU A 80 5.77 -13.02 19.85
C GLU A 80 5.40 -11.54 19.64
N GLN A 81 6.38 -10.64 19.76
CA GLN A 81 6.18 -9.21 19.52
C GLN A 81 5.78 -8.94 18.06
N LEU A 82 6.46 -9.55 17.09
CA LEU A 82 6.14 -9.38 15.67
C LEU A 82 4.72 -9.87 15.35
N SER A 83 4.34 -11.01 15.93
CA SER A 83 2.99 -11.56 15.80
C SER A 83 1.95 -10.61 16.39
N GLU A 84 2.21 -10.06 17.60
CA GLU A 84 1.29 -9.12 18.24
C GLU A 84 1.21 -7.80 17.44
N ASP A 85 2.32 -7.25 16.96
CA ASP A 85 2.34 -6.05 16.11
C ASP A 85 1.46 -6.23 14.85
N LEU A 86 1.55 -7.41 14.20
CA LEU A 86 0.71 -7.72 13.04
C LEU A 86 -0.77 -7.87 13.42
N HIS A 87 -1.06 -8.50 14.56
CA HIS A 87 -2.41 -8.63 15.07
C HIS A 87 -3.02 -7.27 15.45
N GLU A 88 -2.23 -6.37 16.04
CA GLU A 88 -2.66 -5.00 16.35
C GLU A 88 -3.00 -4.20 15.10
N LEU A 89 -2.21 -4.33 14.03
CA LEU A 89 -2.52 -3.71 12.74
C LEU A 89 -3.84 -4.25 12.14
N ILE A 90 -4.07 -5.56 12.21
CA ILE A 90 -5.31 -6.18 11.73
C ILE A 90 -6.52 -5.66 12.53
N ARG A 91 -6.40 -5.60 13.88
CA ARG A 91 -7.45 -5.05 14.75
C ARG A 91 -7.72 -3.57 14.46
N LEU A 92 -6.66 -2.78 14.24
CA LEU A 92 -6.78 -1.37 13.85
C LEU A 92 -7.53 -1.24 12.53
N ALA A 93 -7.14 -1.98 11.50
CA ALA A 93 -7.80 -1.97 10.20
C ALA A 93 -9.29 -2.34 10.31
N ARG A 94 -9.62 -3.41 11.05
CA ARG A 94 -11.00 -3.80 11.35
C ARG A 94 -11.80 -2.67 12.00
N ASP A 95 -11.25 -2.05 13.05
CA ASP A 95 -11.92 -1.01 13.81
C ASP A 95 -12.12 0.28 13.01
N LEU A 96 -11.25 0.53 12.03
CA LEU A 96 -11.34 1.64 11.08
C LEU A 96 -12.21 1.31 9.85
N GLY A 97 -12.60 0.05 9.66
CA GLY A 97 -13.32 -0.39 8.47
C GLY A 97 -12.46 -0.41 7.20
N ALA A 98 -11.14 -0.47 7.35
CA ALA A 98 -10.22 -0.60 6.23
C ALA A 98 -10.25 -2.01 5.63
N SER A 99 -10.17 -2.11 4.31
CA SER A 99 -10.17 -3.40 3.60
C SER A 99 -8.84 -4.15 3.73
N TYR A 100 -7.74 -3.42 3.92
CA TYR A 100 -6.40 -3.96 3.82
C TYR A 100 -5.49 -3.53 4.97
N VAL A 101 -4.51 -4.40 5.26
CA VAL A 101 -3.29 -4.08 6.02
C VAL A 101 -2.10 -4.31 5.09
N ARG A 102 -1.22 -3.34 4.95
CA ARG A 102 0.04 -3.50 4.23
C ARG A 102 1.15 -3.89 5.19
N VAL A 103 1.97 -4.85 4.78
CA VAL A 103 3.20 -5.28 5.46
C VAL A 103 4.37 -5.28 4.49
N PHE A 104 5.59 -5.09 5.01
CA PHE A 104 6.82 -5.21 4.25
C PHE A 104 7.40 -6.63 4.31
N PRO A 105 8.16 -7.06 3.30
CA PRO A 105 8.98 -8.27 3.39
C PRO A 105 10.09 -8.10 4.42
N GLY A 106 11.04 -7.22 4.20
CA GLY A 106 12.11 -6.89 5.14
C GLY A 106 13.13 -8.02 5.38
N GLY A 107 13.34 -8.89 4.39
CA GLY A 107 14.24 -10.05 4.50
C GLY A 107 15.74 -9.71 4.53
N GLY A 108 16.12 -8.48 4.15
CA GLY A 108 17.54 -8.08 4.10
C GLY A 108 18.34 -8.93 3.12
N ASP A 109 19.54 -9.34 3.55
CA ASP A 109 20.49 -10.15 2.78
C ASP A 109 20.38 -11.66 3.06
N GLN A 110 19.27 -12.11 3.64
CA GLN A 110 19.04 -13.53 3.90
C GLN A 110 18.98 -14.35 2.60
N ASP A 111 19.21 -15.65 2.76
CA ASP A 111 18.85 -16.61 1.70
C ASP A 111 17.37 -16.45 1.30
N PRO A 112 17.07 -16.28 0.01
CA PRO A 112 15.69 -16.01 -0.43
C PRO A 112 14.68 -17.08 -0.01
N GLU A 113 15.06 -18.37 -0.03
CA GLU A 113 14.15 -19.46 0.36
C GLU A 113 13.84 -19.42 1.86
N ALA A 114 14.84 -19.05 2.69
CA ALA A 114 14.67 -18.88 4.13
C ALA A 114 13.78 -17.67 4.45
N ALA A 115 13.96 -16.56 3.74
CA ALA A 115 13.14 -15.36 3.85
C ALA A 115 11.68 -15.63 3.43
N ASP A 116 11.48 -16.30 2.29
CA ASP A 116 10.16 -16.73 1.78
C ASP A 116 9.43 -17.62 2.81
N ALA A 117 10.12 -18.64 3.35
CA ALA A 117 9.55 -19.54 4.34
C ALA A 117 9.17 -18.83 5.66
N THR A 118 9.99 -17.89 6.10
CA THR A 118 9.73 -17.08 7.29
C THR A 118 8.52 -16.19 7.11
N ALA A 119 8.46 -15.44 6.01
CA ALA A 119 7.32 -14.59 5.66
C ALA A 119 6.02 -15.40 5.57
N ALA A 120 6.07 -16.52 4.85
CA ALA A 120 4.91 -17.37 4.64
C ALA A 120 4.37 -17.94 5.95
N ARG A 121 5.23 -18.41 6.84
CA ARG A 121 4.85 -18.92 8.16
C ARG A 121 4.12 -17.86 9.01
N ARG A 122 4.67 -16.64 9.07
CA ARG A 122 4.09 -15.52 9.84
C ARG A 122 2.76 -15.05 9.25
N LEU A 123 2.69 -14.90 7.93
CA LEU A 123 1.46 -14.51 7.24
C LEU A 123 0.36 -15.57 7.38
N ALA A 124 0.71 -16.86 7.25
CA ALA A 124 -0.23 -17.96 7.44
C ALA A 124 -0.78 -18.01 8.87
N ALA A 125 0.06 -17.72 9.88
CA ALA A 125 -0.38 -17.67 11.28
C ALA A 125 -1.36 -16.52 11.54
N ALA A 126 -1.22 -15.37 10.88
CA ALA A 126 -2.11 -14.21 11.03
C ALA A 126 -3.40 -14.30 10.18
N ALA A 127 -3.42 -15.13 9.13
CA ALA A 127 -4.53 -15.21 8.18
C ALA A 127 -5.90 -15.54 8.80
N PRO A 128 -6.03 -16.39 9.83
CA PRO A 128 -7.32 -16.64 10.51
C PRO A 128 -7.89 -15.37 11.17
N LEU A 129 -7.07 -14.59 11.90
CA LEU A 129 -7.50 -13.34 12.51
C LEU A 129 -7.92 -12.32 11.43
N ALA A 130 -7.17 -12.24 10.33
CA ALA A 130 -7.51 -11.37 9.21
C ALA A 130 -8.87 -11.77 8.58
N ALA A 131 -9.14 -13.07 8.45
CA ALA A 131 -10.43 -13.58 7.97
C ALA A 131 -11.59 -13.20 8.90
N ASP A 132 -11.43 -13.43 10.19
CA ASP A 132 -12.45 -13.08 11.21
C ASP A 132 -12.69 -11.57 11.29
N SER A 133 -11.66 -10.77 10.97
CA SER A 133 -11.70 -9.31 10.93
C SER A 133 -12.22 -8.75 9.60
N GLN A 134 -12.44 -9.58 8.59
CA GLN A 134 -12.78 -9.18 7.22
C GLN A 134 -11.74 -8.23 6.60
N VAL A 135 -10.47 -8.37 7.00
CA VAL A 135 -9.32 -7.61 6.52
C VAL A 135 -8.43 -8.52 5.68
N ARG A 136 -7.85 -8.01 4.61
CA ARG A 136 -6.87 -8.77 3.83
C ARG A 136 -5.46 -8.22 4.09
N ILE A 137 -4.50 -9.10 4.37
CA ILE A 137 -3.09 -8.72 4.55
C ILE A 137 -2.45 -8.68 3.17
N LEU A 138 -1.78 -7.58 2.84
CA LEU A 138 -1.08 -7.42 1.58
C LEU A 138 0.43 -7.32 1.81
N LEU A 139 1.16 -8.25 1.19
CA LEU A 139 2.62 -8.18 1.08
C LEU A 139 2.95 -7.20 -0.05
N GLU A 140 3.63 -6.12 0.28
CA GLU A 140 4.09 -5.15 -0.70
C GLU A 140 5.30 -5.68 -1.46
N THR A 141 5.34 -5.46 -2.78
CA THR A 141 6.57 -5.60 -3.56
C THR A 141 7.55 -4.53 -3.13
N HIS A 142 8.52 -4.88 -2.27
CA HIS A 142 9.41 -3.93 -1.62
C HIS A 142 10.74 -4.60 -1.23
N ASP A 143 11.77 -3.84 -0.97
CA ASP A 143 13.09 -4.21 -0.45
C ASP A 143 13.63 -5.58 -0.95
N SER A 144 13.61 -6.63 -0.12
CA SER A 144 14.11 -7.97 -0.46
C SER A 144 13.19 -8.77 -1.41
N HIS A 145 11.92 -8.38 -1.55
CA HIS A 145 10.93 -9.05 -2.42
C HIS A 145 10.30 -8.01 -3.35
N ARG A 146 11.14 -7.35 -4.12
CA ARG A 146 10.72 -6.19 -4.94
C ARG A 146 10.03 -6.55 -6.25
N THR A 147 10.05 -7.81 -6.68
CA THR A 147 9.41 -8.25 -7.92
C THR A 147 8.11 -9.02 -7.68
N GLY A 148 7.25 -9.09 -8.70
CA GLY A 148 6.05 -9.93 -8.65
C GLY A 148 6.40 -11.40 -8.43
N ALA A 149 7.48 -11.88 -9.06
CA ALA A 149 7.99 -13.22 -8.87
C ALA A 149 8.37 -13.52 -7.40
N ASP A 150 9.01 -12.57 -6.72
CA ASP A 150 9.37 -12.72 -5.29
C ASP A 150 8.12 -12.82 -4.42
N ALA A 151 7.16 -11.90 -4.59
CA ALA A 151 5.93 -11.91 -3.82
C ALA A 151 5.13 -13.21 -4.02
N ILE A 152 5.03 -13.72 -5.25
CA ILE A 152 4.29 -14.94 -5.55
C ILE A 152 4.92 -16.18 -4.93
N ARG A 153 6.24 -16.27 -4.76
CA ARG A 153 6.86 -17.39 -4.03
C ARG A 153 6.33 -17.47 -2.59
N VAL A 154 6.29 -16.32 -1.90
CA VAL A 154 5.74 -16.23 -0.53
C VAL A 154 4.24 -16.59 -0.51
N LEU A 155 3.44 -15.97 -1.39
CA LEU A 155 1.99 -16.20 -1.43
C LEU A 155 1.62 -17.65 -1.77
N GLY A 156 2.40 -18.30 -2.63
CA GLY A 156 2.25 -19.70 -2.95
C GLY A 156 2.48 -20.63 -1.75
N LEU A 157 3.43 -20.28 -0.87
CA LEU A 157 3.67 -21.00 0.38
C LEU A 157 2.59 -20.74 1.43
N VAL A 158 2.05 -19.51 1.48
CA VAL A 158 0.94 -19.16 2.41
C VAL A 158 -0.35 -19.90 2.06
N GLY A 159 -0.72 -19.96 0.80
CA GLY A 159 -1.90 -20.66 0.30
C GLY A 159 -3.24 -20.21 0.89
N HIS A 160 -3.36 -18.96 1.36
CA HIS A 160 -4.57 -18.47 2.02
C HIS A 160 -5.11 -17.19 1.36
N LYS A 161 -6.41 -17.17 1.01
CA LYS A 161 -7.06 -16.06 0.28
C LYS A 161 -7.04 -14.70 1.00
N GLN A 162 -6.87 -14.71 2.32
CA GLN A 162 -6.81 -13.50 3.15
C GLN A 162 -5.42 -12.83 3.11
N VAL A 163 -4.46 -13.46 2.42
CA VAL A 163 -3.15 -12.87 2.16
C VAL A 163 -3.02 -12.66 0.66
N GLY A 164 -2.58 -11.48 0.26
CA GLY A 164 -2.42 -11.09 -1.12
C GLY A 164 -1.22 -10.20 -1.33
N ALA A 165 -1.16 -9.57 -2.49
CA ALA A 165 -0.11 -8.66 -2.89
C ALA A 165 -0.60 -7.21 -2.96
N LEU A 166 0.29 -6.30 -2.62
CA LEU A 166 0.26 -4.90 -3.00
C LEU A 166 1.34 -4.68 -4.06
N TRP A 167 0.93 -4.25 -5.25
CA TRP A 167 1.87 -3.93 -6.30
C TRP A 167 2.34 -2.48 -6.18
N ASP A 168 3.56 -2.28 -5.70
CA ASP A 168 4.26 -1.02 -5.86
C ASP A 168 4.99 -1.01 -7.20
N VAL A 169 4.58 -0.11 -8.10
CA VAL A 169 5.11 -0.06 -9.47
C VAL A 169 6.58 0.37 -9.52
N MET A 170 7.03 1.22 -8.58
CA MET A 170 8.41 1.67 -8.51
C MET A 170 9.35 0.52 -8.13
N HIS A 171 8.99 -0.24 -7.11
CA HIS A 171 9.85 -1.31 -6.62
C HIS A 171 10.01 -2.44 -7.63
N THR A 172 8.94 -2.83 -8.34
CA THR A 172 9.05 -3.83 -9.41
C THR A 172 9.89 -3.30 -10.58
N TRP A 173 9.75 -2.02 -10.93
CA TRP A 173 10.58 -1.39 -11.96
C TRP A 173 12.06 -1.30 -11.55
N LEU A 174 12.37 -0.91 -10.31
CA LEU A 174 13.72 -0.94 -9.73
C LEU A 174 14.30 -2.36 -9.65
N GLY A 175 13.45 -3.37 -9.50
CA GLY A 175 13.81 -4.79 -9.60
C GLY A 175 14.10 -5.27 -11.00
N GLY A 176 13.96 -4.42 -12.02
CA GLY A 176 14.17 -4.74 -13.42
C GLY A 176 13.03 -5.56 -14.04
N GLU A 177 11.90 -5.70 -13.36
CA GLU A 177 10.77 -6.45 -13.87
C GLU A 177 9.87 -5.56 -14.74
N ARG A 178 9.42 -6.08 -15.87
CA ARG A 178 8.52 -5.34 -16.77
C ARG A 178 7.10 -5.33 -16.21
N PRO A 179 6.33 -4.23 -16.39
CA PRO A 179 4.95 -4.14 -15.88
C PRO A 179 4.06 -5.32 -16.26
N VAL A 180 4.13 -5.77 -17.51
CA VAL A 180 3.34 -6.94 -17.98
C VAL A 180 3.69 -8.22 -17.22
N THR A 181 4.94 -8.39 -16.80
CA THR A 181 5.39 -9.56 -16.02
C THR A 181 4.91 -9.45 -14.58
N SER A 182 5.09 -8.29 -13.94
CA SER A 182 4.60 -8.03 -12.59
C SER A 182 3.08 -8.23 -12.52
N HIS A 183 2.34 -7.62 -13.44
CA HIS A 183 0.88 -7.73 -13.51
C HIS A 183 0.43 -9.18 -13.68
N ALA A 184 0.98 -9.92 -14.66
CA ALA A 184 0.61 -11.31 -14.90
C ALA A 184 0.84 -12.21 -13.67
N SER A 185 1.89 -11.93 -12.88
CA SER A 185 2.18 -12.67 -11.65
C SER A 185 1.24 -12.28 -10.51
N LEU A 186 0.99 -10.99 -10.33
CA LEU A 186 0.31 -10.46 -9.14
C LEU A 186 -1.21 -10.41 -9.26
N SER A 187 -1.78 -10.25 -10.48
CA SER A 187 -3.23 -10.01 -10.68
C SER A 187 -4.14 -11.02 -9.96
N PRO A 188 -3.85 -12.34 -9.87
CA PRO A 188 -4.70 -13.27 -9.12
C PRO A 188 -4.74 -13.03 -7.59
N HIS A 189 -3.77 -12.28 -7.07
CA HIS A 189 -3.57 -12.07 -5.64
C HIS A 189 -3.67 -10.59 -5.24
N LEU A 190 -3.87 -9.72 -6.21
CA LEU A 190 -3.77 -8.27 -6.02
C LEU A 190 -4.86 -7.73 -5.09
N GLY A 191 -4.49 -6.80 -4.21
CA GLY A 191 -5.40 -5.99 -3.43
C GLY A 191 -5.61 -4.63 -4.08
N TYR A 192 -4.52 -3.89 -4.29
CA TYR A 192 -4.49 -2.61 -5.00
C TYR A 192 -3.09 -2.33 -5.53
N VAL A 193 -2.95 -1.25 -6.30
CA VAL A 193 -1.70 -0.81 -6.91
C VAL A 193 -1.28 0.53 -6.30
N GLN A 194 -0.06 0.62 -5.81
CA GLN A 194 0.59 1.90 -5.49
C GLN A 194 1.28 2.44 -6.75
N VAL A 195 0.90 3.66 -7.10
CA VAL A 195 1.50 4.44 -8.19
C VAL A 195 2.30 5.61 -7.60
N LYS A 196 3.42 5.91 -8.20
CA LYS A 196 4.29 7.04 -7.87
C LYS A 196 5.13 7.39 -9.09
N ASP A 197 5.90 8.46 -9.04
CA ASP A 197 6.84 8.79 -10.11
C ASP A 197 8.15 9.34 -9.53
N ILE A 198 9.26 9.07 -10.20
CA ILE A 198 10.61 9.40 -9.79
C ILE A 198 11.46 9.83 -10.99
N ALA A 199 12.57 10.55 -10.75
CA ALA A 199 13.42 11.05 -11.82
C ALA A 199 14.26 9.94 -12.49
N SER A 200 14.79 8.99 -11.73
CA SER A 200 15.59 7.85 -12.22
C SER A 200 15.69 6.75 -11.16
N ALA A 201 16.37 5.64 -11.47
CA ALA A 201 16.64 4.58 -10.50
C ALA A 201 17.61 5.01 -9.38
N GLU A 202 18.45 6.00 -9.65
CA GLU A 202 19.44 6.56 -8.71
C GLU A 202 18.87 7.73 -7.89
N ASP A 203 17.79 8.35 -8.37
CA ASP A 203 17.10 9.46 -7.70
C ASP A 203 15.61 9.14 -7.56
N THR A 204 15.25 8.61 -6.40
CA THR A 204 13.87 8.25 -6.06
C THR A 204 13.10 9.38 -5.37
N THR A 205 13.59 10.63 -5.44
CA THR A 205 12.82 11.80 -5.00
C THR A 205 11.46 11.81 -5.69
N PRO A 206 10.37 11.88 -4.92
CA PRO A 206 9.03 11.75 -5.49
C PRO A 206 8.68 12.96 -6.37
N LEU A 207 8.13 12.68 -7.53
CA LEU A 207 7.67 13.66 -8.50
C LEU A 207 6.14 13.61 -8.66
N ALA A 208 5.59 14.65 -9.27
CA ALA A 208 4.20 14.60 -9.75
C ALA A 208 4.03 13.44 -10.74
N LEU A 209 2.88 12.79 -10.74
CA LEU A 209 2.59 11.69 -11.66
C LEU A 209 2.71 12.15 -13.12
N GLY A 210 3.46 11.42 -13.93
CA GLY A 210 3.77 11.72 -15.32
C GLY A 210 4.97 12.67 -15.52
N ALA A 211 5.63 13.13 -14.45
CA ALA A 211 6.82 13.96 -14.55
C ALA A 211 8.14 13.16 -14.50
N GLY A 212 8.07 11.87 -14.23
CA GLY A 212 9.24 11.01 -14.09
C GLY A 212 9.37 9.95 -15.18
N VAL A 213 10.02 8.85 -14.81
CA VAL A 213 10.42 7.78 -15.75
C VAL A 213 9.61 6.50 -15.61
N LEU A 214 8.76 6.37 -14.60
CA LEU A 214 8.02 5.13 -14.38
C LEU A 214 6.99 4.90 -15.51
N PRO A 215 6.82 3.65 -15.97
CA PRO A 215 5.92 3.31 -17.08
C PRO A 215 4.44 3.29 -16.64
N LEU A 216 3.97 4.40 -16.03
CA LEU A 216 2.63 4.47 -15.41
C LEU A 216 1.51 4.17 -16.42
N GLY A 217 1.66 4.58 -17.68
CA GLY A 217 0.67 4.29 -18.72
C GLY A 217 0.50 2.79 -18.98
N GLU A 218 1.60 2.02 -18.98
CA GLU A 218 1.56 0.56 -19.12
C GLU A 218 0.97 -0.09 -17.86
N CYS A 219 1.42 0.31 -16.65
CA CYS A 219 0.93 -0.24 -15.39
C CYS A 219 -0.59 -0.02 -15.21
N VAL A 220 -1.05 1.21 -15.42
CA VAL A 220 -2.47 1.58 -15.30
C VAL A 220 -3.32 0.88 -16.36
N GLY A 221 -2.84 0.81 -17.60
CA GLY A 221 -3.54 0.13 -18.71
C GLY A 221 -3.71 -1.38 -18.47
N LEU A 222 -2.67 -2.05 -17.96
CA LEU A 222 -2.73 -3.48 -17.60
C LEU A 222 -3.74 -3.73 -16.48
N PHE A 223 -3.69 -2.94 -15.42
CA PHE A 223 -4.58 -3.07 -14.27
C PHE A 223 -6.06 -2.79 -14.64
N ALA A 224 -6.30 -1.82 -15.51
CA ALA A 224 -7.64 -1.50 -16.01
C ALA A 224 -8.19 -2.58 -16.94
N GLY A 225 -7.33 -3.31 -17.65
CA GLY A 225 -7.71 -4.38 -18.59
C GLY A 225 -8.35 -5.59 -17.93
N ASP A 226 -8.16 -5.79 -16.62
CA ASP A 226 -8.79 -6.88 -15.86
C ASP A 226 -10.29 -6.66 -15.60
N GLY A 227 -10.82 -5.50 -15.98
CA GLY A 227 -12.25 -5.16 -15.83
C GLY A 227 -12.69 -4.92 -14.39
N ASP A 228 -11.74 -4.76 -13.47
CA ASP A 228 -11.99 -4.60 -12.05
C ASP A 228 -12.20 -3.13 -11.66
N ASP A 229 -13.10 -2.95 -10.68
CA ASP A 229 -13.28 -1.70 -9.92
C ASP A 229 -12.16 -1.53 -8.86
N GLY A 230 -10.90 -1.79 -9.30
CA GLY A 230 -9.74 -1.77 -8.42
C GLY A 230 -9.33 -0.36 -7.96
N TRP A 231 -8.29 -0.31 -7.12
CA TRP A 231 -7.77 0.93 -6.55
C TRP A 231 -6.37 1.25 -7.09
N LEU A 232 -6.19 2.50 -7.53
CA LEU A 232 -4.89 3.12 -7.74
C LEU A 232 -4.63 4.07 -6.57
N CYS A 233 -3.61 3.79 -5.76
CA CYS A 233 -3.22 4.58 -4.61
C CYS A 233 -1.94 5.36 -4.95
N TRP A 234 -2.00 6.70 -4.94
CA TRP A 234 -0.80 7.51 -5.09
C TRP A 234 -0.01 7.52 -3.80
N GLU A 235 1.12 6.81 -3.76
CA GLU A 235 2.07 6.84 -2.65
C GLU A 235 3.16 7.87 -2.94
N TYR A 236 2.94 9.09 -2.47
CA TYR A 236 3.92 10.17 -2.57
C TYR A 236 4.78 10.20 -1.31
N GLU A 237 6.08 9.97 -1.44
CA GLU A 237 6.97 9.70 -0.31
C GLU A 237 7.52 10.97 0.38
N ARG A 238 6.72 12.03 0.51
CA ARG A 238 7.09 13.32 1.13
C ARG A 238 7.73 13.16 2.51
N ARG A 239 7.32 12.15 3.27
CA ARG A 239 7.88 11.85 4.60
C ARG A 239 9.39 11.65 4.59
N TRP A 240 9.91 11.02 3.55
CA TRP A 240 11.33 10.71 3.41
C TRP A 240 12.10 11.78 2.64
N TYR A 241 11.40 12.63 1.93
CA TYR A 241 11.94 13.71 1.09
C TYR A 241 11.33 15.06 1.48
N PRO A 242 11.75 15.65 2.63
CA PRO A 242 11.13 16.86 3.15
C PRO A 242 11.23 18.09 2.22
N GLU A 243 12.18 18.09 1.28
CA GLU A 243 12.36 19.15 0.27
C GLU A 243 11.53 18.94 -1.00
N ALA A 244 10.86 17.77 -1.15
CA ALA A 244 9.98 17.54 -2.30
C ALA A 244 8.76 18.47 -2.24
N ALA A 245 8.09 18.69 -3.37
CA ALA A 245 6.90 19.51 -3.46
C ALA A 245 5.76 19.02 -2.55
N ASP A 246 4.88 19.89 -2.14
CA ASP A 246 3.75 19.54 -1.27
C ASP A 246 2.68 18.77 -2.05
N LEU A 247 2.28 17.60 -1.55
CA LEU A 247 1.30 16.74 -2.20
C LEU A 247 -0.07 17.42 -2.41
N PRO A 248 -0.62 18.19 -1.45
CA PRO A 248 -1.93 18.82 -1.62
C PRO A 248 -2.09 19.60 -2.93
N ASP A 249 -1.06 20.32 -3.37
CA ASP A 249 -1.08 21.14 -4.58
C ASP A 249 -1.10 20.28 -5.86
N MET A 250 -0.72 19.00 -5.74
CA MET A 250 -0.58 18.08 -6.87
C MET A 250 -1.71 17.05 -6.97
N LEU A 251 -2.57 16.92 -5.97
CA LEU A 251 -3.59 15.85 -5.93
C LEU A 251 -4.56 15.93 -7.11
N ILE A 252 -5.09 17.12 -7.42
CA ILE A 252 -6.02 17.28 -8.56
C ILE A 252 -5.32 16.97 -9.89
N PRO A 253 -4.16 17.59 -10.23
CA PRO A 253 -3.44 17.24 -11.45
C PRO A 253 -3.05 15.75 -11.52
N GLY A 254 -2.65 15.13 -10.41
CA GLY A 254 -2.30 13.72 -10.35
C GLY A 254 -3.48 12.80 -10.64
N ARG A 255 -4.67 13.10 -10.07
CA ARG A 255 -5.90 12.38 -10.38
C ARG A 255 -6.26 12.51 -11.86
N GLU A 256 -6.24 13.73 -12.42
CA GLU A 256 -6.52 13.98 -13.83
C GLU A 256 -5.55 13.25 -14.75
N HIS A 257 -4.28 13.15 -14.35
CA HIS A 257 -3.29 12.36 -15.06
C HIS A 257 -3.67 10.86 -15.11
N LEU A 258 -4.05 10.27 -13.97
CA LEU A 258 -4.49 8.88 -13.89
C LEU A 258 -5.76 8.63 -14.73
N GLU A 259 -6.73 9.54 -14.67
CA GLU A 259 -7.94 9.48 -15.51
C GLU A 259 -7.60 9.50 -17.01
N ALA A 260 -6.64 10.36 -17.40
CA ALA A 260 -6.18 10.43 -18.79
C ALA A 260 -5.45 9.15 -19.23
N LEU A 261 -4.70 8.48 -18.33
CA LEU A 261 -4.08 7.18 -18.63
C LEU A 261 -5.12 6.09 -18.83
N LEU A 262 -6.13 6.03 -17.96
CA LEU A 262 -7.25 5.08 -18.08
C LEU A 262 -8.01 5.26 -19.40
N ALA A 263 -8.27 6.51 -19.79
CA ALA A 263 -8.98 6.80 -21.04
C ALA A 263 -8.21 6.40 -22.32
N ARG A 264 -6.88 6.24 -22.24
CA ARG A 264 -6.02 5.81 -23.37
C ARG A 264 -5.89 4.29 -23.49
N GLY A 265 -6.19 3.55 -22.42
CA GLY A 265 -6.10 2.09 -22.36
C GLY A 265 -7.35 1.37 -22.89
N HIS A 266 -8.35 2.14 -23.29
CA HIS A 266 -9.57 1.71 -23.97
C HIS A 266 -9.51 2.16 -25.44
#